data_47e0beb47ecf2db63fa53a3249209dc2
#
_entry.id   47e0beb47ecf2db63fa53a3249209dc2
#
_cell.length_a   1.000
_cell.length_b   1.000
_cell.length_c   1.000
_cell.angle_alpha   90.00
_cell.angle_beta   90.00
_cell.angle_gamma   90.00
#
_symmetry.space_group_name_H-M   'P 1'
#
loop_
_entity.id
_entity.type
_entity.pdbx_description
1 polymer ?
#
loop_
_entity_poly.entity_id
_entity_poly.type
_entity_poly.pdbx_seq_one_letter_code
_entity_poly.pdbx_strand_id
1 'polypeptide(L)'
;MINFEYLRLRNIADQNNATMGSDHPCRRGKADCCRTDLLLGDSDAAYIREGIQHGDISSQTLASAKDRSIKGGKVCPFLSEHKECTIYERRPLICIATGTMAIPSNAVDASIMNFNANEGGIGLPFSKLSSSMCKGCHSTLAKQGKGVSAQALRDSQEIGRYYGDHASIMMSQLIADL
;
A
#
# COMPACT_ATOMS: atom_id res chain seq x y z
N MET A 1 -5.03 -5.37 -17.92
CA MET A 1 -6.18 -6.22 -17.44
C MET A 1 -5.88 -6.59 -16.00
N ILE A 2 -6.85 -6.45 -15.10
CA ILE A 2 -6.71 -6.90 -13.72
C ILE A 2 -6.71 -8.43 -13.73
N ASN A 3 -5.70 -9.04 -13.11
CA ASN A 3 -5.61 -10.49 -13.02
C ASN A 3 -6.18 -10.99 -11.67
N PHE A 4 -6.52 -12.27 -11.63
CA PHE A 4 -7.08 -12.91 -10.43
C PHE A 4 -6.13 -12.83 -9.24
N GLU A 5 -4.84 -12.97 -9.47
CA GLU A 5 -3.80 -12.91 -8.43
C GLU A 5 -3.77 -11.54 -7.74
N TYR A 6 -3.86 -10.47 -8.50
CA TYR A 6 -3.96 -9.12 -7.96
C TYR A 6 -5.15 -8.94 -7.02
N LEU A 7 -6.33 -9.41 -7.45
CA LEU A 7 -7.54 -9.30 -6.62
C LEU A 7 -7.43 -10.13 -5.34
N ARG A 8 -6.83 -11.31 -5.42
CA ARG A 8 -6.55 -12.16 -4.25
C ARG A 8 -5.62 -11.45 -3.26
N LEU A 9 -4.50 -10.93 -3.73
CA LEU A 9 -3.53 -10.21 -2.89
C LEU A 9 -4.11 -8.94 -2.29
N ARG A 10 -4.93 -8.22 -3.05
CA ARG A 10 -5.62 -7.04 -2.57
C ARG A 10 -6.60 -7.38 -1.44
N ASN A 11 -7.37 -8.46 -1.59
CA ASN A 11 -8.27 -8.94 -0.53
C ASN A 11 -7.50 -9.33 0.74
N ILE A 12 -6.37 -10.02 0.62
CA ILE A 12 -5.48 -10.34 1.73
C ILE A 12 -5.00 -9.08 2.44
N ALA A 13 -4.54 -8.07 1.69
CA ALA A 13 -4.08 -6.81 2.26
C ALA A 13 -5.22 -6.06 3.00
N ASP A 14 -6.43 -6.03 2.44
CA ASP A 14 -7.60 -5.43 3.09
C ASP A 14 -7.98 -6.19 4.37
N GLN A 15 -7.94 -7.51 4.38
CA GLN A 15 -8.20 -8.33 5.57
C GLN A 15 -7.15 -8.07 6.67
N ASN A 16 -5.88 -8.02 6.32
CA ASN A 16 -4.81 -7.71 7.26
C ASN A 16 -4.99 -6.31 7.87
N ASN A 17 -5.43 -5.34 7.07
CA ASN A 17 -5.77 -4.02 7.55
C ASN A 17 -6.95 -4.04 8.52
N ALA A 18 -7.99 -4.80 8.22
CA ALA A 18 -9.17 -4.92 9.06
C ALA A 18 -8.86 -5.55 10.43
N THR A 19 -7.91 -6.50 10.50
CA THR A 19 -7.51 -7.12 11.78
C THR A 19 -6.87 -6.15 12.76
N MET A 20 -6.34 -5.04 12.28
CA MET A 20 -5.74 -4.01 13.13
C MET A 20 -6.78 -3.05 13.74
N GLY A 21 -8.01 -3.09 13.25
CA GLY A 21 -9.13 -2.33 13.82
C GLY A 21 -8.91 -0.82 13.87
N SER A 22 -9.46 -0.17 14.90
CA SER A 22 -9.35 1.28 15.13
C SER A 22 -7.92 1.77 15.37
N ASP A 23 -7.02 0.90 15.76
CA ASP A 23 -5.63 1.20 16.04
C ASP A 23 -4.80 1.32 14.76
N HIS A 24 -5.40 1.02 13.62
CA HIS A 24 -4.74 1.07 12.31
C HIS A 24 -4.25 2.50 12.01
N PRO A 25 -2.94 2.71 11.89
CA PRO A 25 -2.40 4.05 11.68
C PRO A 25 -2.67 4.59 10.28
N CYS A 26 -2.87 3.71 9.28
CA CYS A 26 -3.18 4.08 7.91
C CYS A 26 -4.68 4.20 7.72
N ARG A 27 -5.20 5.39 7.89
CA ARG A 27 -6.62 5.72 7.74
C ARG A 27 -6.80 6.98 6.90
N ARG A 28 -8.04 7.26 6.50
CA ARG A 28 -8.36 8.52 5.82
C ARG A 28 -7.82 9.71 6.63
N GLY A 29 -7.14 10.64 5.97
CA GLY A 29 -6.44 11.76 6.62
C GLY A 29 -5.00 11.46 7.06
N LYS A 30 -4.49 10.23 6.92
CA LYS A 30 -3.07 9.89 7.06
C LYS A 30 -2.45 9.72 5.68
N ALA A 31 -1.58 10.62 5.30
CA ALA A 31 -1.05 10.74 3.95
C ALA A 31 0.47 10.62 3.85
N ASP A 32 1.11 10.04 4.85
CA ASP A 32 2.58 9.98 4.88
C ASP A 32 3.16 9.17 3.70
N CYS A 33 2.48 8.11 3.27
CA CYS A 33 2.85 7.32 2.09
C CYS A 33 2.58 8.07 0.77
N CYS A 34 1.65 9.03 0.75
CA CYS A 34 1.30 9.80 -0.44
C CYS A 34 2.27 10.96 -0.71
N ARG A 35 3.30 11.15 0.12
CA ARG A 35 4.33 12.19 -0.07
C ARG A 35 5.40 11.81 -1.07
N THR A 36 5.29 10.64 -1.66
CA THR A 36 6.14 10.14 -2.74
C THR A 36 5.28 9.72 -3.91
N ASP A 37 5.80 9.89 -5.10
CA ASP A 37 5.22 9.26 -6.28
C ASP A 37 5.49 7.76 -6.20
N LEU A 38 4.46 6.95 -6.42
CA LEU A 38 4.52 5.50 -6.23
C LEU A 38 4.73 4.80 -7.57
N LEU A 39 5.60 3.81 -7.57
CA LEU A 39 5.72 2.88 -8.67
C LEU A 39 4.58 1.85 -8.59
N LEU A 40 3.80 1.79 -9.64
CA LEU A 40 2.64 0.91 -9.78
C LEU A 40 2.99 -0.33 -10.58
N GLY A 41 2.34 -1.44 -10.25
CA GLY A 41 2.28 -2.59 -11.16
C GLY A 41 1.24 -2.39 -12.25
N ASP A 42 1.31 -3.18 -13.31
CA ASP A 42 0.34 -3.15 -14.42
C ASP A 42 -1.09 -3.34 -13.95
N SER A 43 -1.32 -4.21 -12.98
CA SER A 43 -2.64 -4.45 -12.41
C SER A 43 -3.12 -3.31 -11.53
N ASP A 44 -2.24 -2.58 -10.84
CA ASP A 44 -2.60 -1.35 -10.13
C ASP A 44 -3.09 -0.28 -11.11
N ALA A 45 -2.34 -0.09 -12.21
CA ALA A 45 -2.70 0.86 -13.26
C ALA A 45 -4.04 0.47 -13.90
N ALA A 46 -4.24 -0.81 -14.19
CA ALA A 46 -5.51 -1.33 -14.72
C ALA A 46 -6.67 -1.10 -13.73
N TYR A 47 -6.43 -1.31 -12.44
CA TYR A 47 -7.45 -1.12 -11.39
C TYR A 47 -7.90 0.34 -11.27
N ILE A 48 -6.96 1.29 -11.41
CA ILE A 48 -7.28 2.72 -11.43
C ILE A 48 -8.08 3.07 -12.69
N ARG A 49 -7.64 2.60 -13.88
CA ARG A 49 -8.35 2.84 -15.15
C ARG A 49 -9.78 2.32 -15.11
N GLU A 50 -9.98 1.12 -14.58
CA GLU A 50 -11.31 0.52 -14.41
C GLU A 50 -12.17 1.35 -13.46
N GLY A 51 -11.61 1.84 -12.33
CA GLY A 51 -12.32 2.73 -11.43
C GLY A 51 -12.77 4.05 -12.08
N ILE A 52 -12.00 4.57 -13.04
CA ILE A 52 -12.40 5.74 -13.84
C ILE A 52 -13.52 5.38 -14.81
N GLN A 53 -13.39 4.26 -15.51
CA GLN A 53 -14.41 3.80 -16.49
C GLN A 53 -15.75 3.51 -15.84
N HIS A 54 -15.78 2.98 -14.63
CA HIS A 54 -16.99 2.67 -13.88
C HIS A 54 -17.54 3.87 -13.08
N GLY A 55 -16.83 5.00 -13.06
CA GLY A 55 -17.26 6.20 -12.34
C GLY A 55 -16.96 6.20 -10.84
N ASP A 56 -16.25 5.17 -10.30
CA ASP A 56 -15.80 5.14 -8.91
C ASP A 56 -14.75 6.23 -8.63
N ILE A 57 -13.99 6.59 -9.66
CA ILE A 57 -13.13 7.77 -9.68
C ILE A 57 -13.77 8.80 -10.59
N SER A 58 -14.33 9.85 -10.01
CA SER A 58 -15.05 10.86 -10.78
C SER A 58 -14.14 11.64 -11.74
N SER A 59 -14.72 12.16 -12.82
CA SER A 59 -14.02 13.04 -13.77
C SER A 59 -13.39 14.26 -13.10
N GLN A 60 -14.03 14.81 -12.07
CA GLN A 60 -13.50 15.92 -11.28
C GLN A 60 -12.27 15.51 -10.46
N THR A 61 -12.29 14.32 -9.86
CA THR A 61 -11.13 13.74 -9.14
C THR A 61 -9.96 13.55 -10.09
N LEU A 62 -10.22 12.99 -11.27
CA LEU A 62 -9.20 12.79 -12.31
C LEU A 62 -8.60 14.12 -12.80
N ALA A 63 -9.44 15.10 -13.11
CA ALA A 63 -8.98 16.43 -13.55
C ALA A 63 -8.10 17.10 -12.51
N SER A 64 -8.48 17.04 -11.23
CA SER A 64 -7.69 17.56 -10.13
C SER A 64 -6.36 16.82 -9.95
N ALA A 65 -6.35 15.51 -10.18
CA ALA A 65 -5.12 14.70 -10.13
C ALA A 65 -4.18 15.04 -11.29
N LYS A 66 -4.70 15.24 -12.50
CA LYS A 66 -3.93 15.69 -13.67
C LYS A 66 -3.27 17.04 -13.43
N ASP A 67 -4.02 18.02 -12.92
CA ASP A 67 -3.49 19.34 -12.62
C ASP A 67 -2.33 19.28 -11.61
N ARG A 68 -2.45 18.46 -10.55
CA ARG A 68 -1.37 18.23 -9.59
C ARG A 68 -0.16 17.52 -10.21
N SER A 69 -0.39 16.55 -11.09
CA SER A 69 0.68 15.84 -11.79
C SER A 69 1.51 16.78 -12.68
N ILE A 70 0.84 17.69 -13.40
CA ILE A 70 1.48 18.69 -14.29
C ILE A 70 2.29 19.71 -13.50
N LYS A 71 1.80 20.14 -12.35
CA LYS A 71 2.50 21.13 -11.48
C LYS A 71 3.81 20.60 -10.90
N GLY A 72 4.10 19.32 -11.11
CA GLY A 72 5.39 18.72 -10.82
C GLY A 72 5.67 18.61 -9.32
N GLY A 73 5.39 17.46 -8.74
CA GLY A 73 5.73 17.16 -7.36
C GLY A 73 6.05 15.69 -7.21
N LYS A 74 6.90 15.36 -6.25
CA LYS A 74 7.14 13.97 -5.85
C LYS A 74 5.99 13.42 -4.97
N VAL A 75 4.79 13.99 -5.11
CA VAL A 75 3.63 13.71 -4.27
C VAL A 75 2.60 12.98 -5.12
N CYS A 76 1.94 11.99 -4.53
CA CYS A 76 0.87 11.26 -5.21
C CYS A 76 -0.19 12.23 -5.78
N PRO A 77 -0.56 12.14 -7.06
CA PRO A 77 -1.56 13.03 -7.69
C PRO A 77 -2.94 12.97 -7.03
N PHE A 78 -3.29 11.86 -6.40
CA PHE A 78 -4.55 11.69 -5.69
C PHE A 78 -4.54 12.21 -4.25
N LEU A 79 -3.46 12.84 -3.80
CA LEU A 79 -3.45 13.51 -2.49
C LEU A 79 -4.10 14.89 -2.62
N SER A 80 -5.18 15.14 -1.88
CA SER A 80 -5.83 16.45 -1.82
C SER A 80 -5.00 17.49 -1.05
N GLU A 81 -5.37 18.77 -1.16
CA GLU A 81 -4.81 19.87 -0.36
C GLU A 81 -5.05 19.65 1.14
N HIS A 82 -6.12 18.98 1.50
CA HIS A 82 -6.45 18.61 2.88
C HIS A 82 -5.70 17.36 3.36
N LYS A 83 -4.71 16.86 2.60
CA LYS A 83 -3.91 15.68 2.90
C LYS A 83 -4.74 14.38 2.99
N GLU A 84 -5.78 14.29 2.18
CA GLU A 84 -6.61 13.09 2.08
C GLU A 84 -6.43 12.41 0.72
N CYS A 85 -6.47 11.09 0.71
CA CYS A 85 -6.49 10.33 -0.54
C CYS A 85 -7.89 10.43 -1.17
N THR A 86 -7.97 11.03 -2.36
CA THR A 86 -9.25 11.25 -3.06
C THR A 86 -9.83 9.97 -3.68
N ILE A 87 -9.01 8.91 -3.77
CA ILE A 87 -9.43 7.58 -4.24
C ILE A 87 -9.30 6.52 -3.14
N TYR A 88 -9.54 6.89 -1.88
CA TYR A 88 -9.26 6.02 -0.73
C TYR A 88 -9.86 4.62 -0.87
N GLU A 89 -11.10 4.51 -1.32
CA GLU A 89 -11.82 3.24 -1.50
C GLU A 89 -11.33 2.45 -2.74
N ARG A 90 -10.74 3.14 -3.71
CA ARG A 90 -10.14 2.58 -4.93
C ARG A 90 -8.63 2.59 -4.92
N ARG A 91 -8.03 2.60 -3.73
CA ARG A 91 -6.57 2.55 -3.60
C ARG A 91 -6.01 1.29 -4.25
N PRO A 92 -4.94 1.38 -5.04
CA PRO A 92 -4.24 0.22 -5.57
C PRO A 92 -3.62 -0.61 -4.44
N LEU A 93 -3.30 -1.86 -4.73
CA LEU A 93 -2.73 -2.81 -3.77
C LEU A 93 -1.48 -2.25 -3.08
N ILE A 94 -0.58 -1.59 -3.83
CA ILE A 94 0.64 -1.00 -3.24
C ILE A 94 0.32 0.00 -2.14
N CYS A 95 -0.73 0.81 -2.29
CA CYS A 95 -1.15 1.78 -1.28
C CYS A 95 -1.69 1.11 -0.01
N ILE A 96 -2.44 0.02 -0.18
CA ILE A 96 -2.98 -0.75 0.94
C ILE A 96 -1.83 -1.43 1.67
N ALA A 97 -0.95 -2.10 0.93
CA ALA A 97 0.20 -2.82 1.47
C ALA A 97 1.18 -1.88 2.20
N THR A 98 1.46 -0.70 1.65
CA THR A 98 2.37 0.27 2.28
C THR A 98 1.84 0.77 3.63
N GLY A 99 0.52 0.74 3.84
CA GLY A 99 -0.11 1.25 5.06
C GLY A 99 0.08 0.36 6.28
N THR A 100 0.10 -0.94 6.11
CA THR A 100 0.01 -1.91 7.21
C THR A 100 0.94 -3.08 7.11
N MET A 101 1.26 -3.46 5.90
CA MET A 101 2.11 -4.61 5.69
C MET A 101 3.56 -4.15 5.69
N ALA A 102 4.37 -4.76 6.54
CA ALA A 102 5.79 -4.72 6.37
C ALA A 102 6.10 -5.43 5.05
N ILE A 103 6.27 -4.67 3.97
CA ILE A 103 6.89 -5.23 2.77
C ILE A 103 8.35 -5.43 3.18
N PRO A 104 8.82 -6.67 3.32
CA PRO A 104 10.21 -6.89 3.68
C PRO A 104 11.06 -6.23 2.60
N SER A 105 11.88 -5.25 2.97
CA SER A 105 13.02 -4.95 2.11
C SER A 105 13.80 -6.27 1.96
N ASN A 106 14.48 -6.47 0.82
CA ASN A 106 15.30 -7.67 0.54
C ASN A 106 16.32 -8.02 1.63
N ALA A 107 16.37 -7.30 2.72
CA ALA A 107 17.23 -7.42 3.90
C ALA A 107 16.52 -7.89 5.16
N VAL A 108 15.28 -8.38 5.09
CA VAL A 108 14.71 -9.09 6.25
C VAL A 108 15.48 -10.39 6.37
N ASP A 109 16.28 -10.41 7.41
CA ASP A 109 17.12 -11.52 7.79
C ASP A 109 16.32 -12.85 7.69
N ALA A 110 16.83 -13.82 6.93
CA ALA A 110 16.24 -15.13 6.78
C ALA A 110 15.97 -15.82 8.14
N SER A 111 16.68 -15.41 9.21
CA SER A 111 16.41 -15.84 10.58
C SER A 111 15.04 -15.43 11.11
N ILE A 112 14.48 -14.30 10.62
CA ILE A 112 13.13 -13.87 10.97
C ILE A 112 12.08 -14.72 10.22
N MET A 113 12.45 -15.24 9.05
CA MET A 113 11.60 -16.11 8.22
C MET A 113 11.45 -17.51 8.79
N ASN A 114 12.47 -18.00 9.50
CA ASN A 114 12.47 -19.30 10.20
C ASN A 114 11.79 -19.25 11.57
N PHE A 115 11.26 -18.08 11.96
CA PHE A 115 10.48 -17.97 13.18
C PHE A 115 9.21 -18.83 13.03
N ASN A 116 9.26 -19.91 13.75
CA ASN A 116 8.39 -21.07 13.67
C ASN A 116 6.95 -20.80 13.26
N ALA A 117 6.60 -21.24 12.06
CA ALA A 117 5.21 -21.42 11.62
C ALA A 117 4.41 -22.39 12.52
N ASN A 118 5.07 -23.05 13.46
CA ASN A 118 4.51 -24.09 14.31
C ASN A 118 4.10 -23.61 15.73
N GLU A 119 4.50 -22.41 16.14
CA GLU A 119 4.10 -21.87 17.45
C GLU A 119 3.05 -20.78 17.23
N GLY A 120 1.81 -21.15 17.58
CA GLY A 120 0.65 -20.32 17.37
C GLY A 120 0.82 -18.87 17.86
N GLY A 121 0.91 -17.96 16.92
CA GLY A 121 0.43 -16.59 17.15
C GLY A 121 1.36 -15.59 17.82
N ILE A 122 2.65 -15.84 18.02
CA ILE A 122 3.55 -14.78 18.50
C ILE A 122 3.97 -13.92 17.33
N GLY A 123 3.34 -12.75 17.20
CA GLY A 123 3.67 -11.75 16.20
C GLY A 123 5.06 -11.14 16.44
N LEU A 124 5.78 -10.82 15.38
CA LEU A 124 7.01 -10.03 15.48
C LEU A 124 6.66 -8.58 15.80
N PRO A 125 7.30 -7.98 16.81
CA PRO A 125 7.06 -6.58 17.10
C PRO A 125 7.56 -5.69 15.96
N PHE A 126 6.79 -4.69 15.59
CA PHE A 126 7.14 -3.72 14.54
C PHE A 126 8.51 -3.08 14.73
N SER A 127 8.96 -2.95 15.99
CA SER A 127 10.30 -2.42 16.33
C SER A 127 11.47 -3.27 15.79
N LYS A 128 11.21 -4.53 15.44
CA LYS A 128 12.23 -5.46 14.88
C LYS A 128 12.13 -5.62 13.36
N LEU A 129 11.17 -4.97 12.70
CA LEU A 129 11.01 -5.03 11.26
C LEU A 129 11.72 -3.84 10.63
N SER A 130 12.62 -4.06 9.71
CA SER A 130 13.13 -3.01 8.84
C SER A 130 12.03 -2.65 7.84
N SER A 131 11.70 -1.36 7.73
CA SER A 131 10.48 -0.96 7.06
C SER A 131 10.71 -0.41 5.67
N SER A 132 10.14 -1.06 4.68
CA SER A 132 9.61 -0.41 3.49
C SER A 132 8.23 0.24 3.76
N MET A 133 7.69 0.09 4.97
CA MET A 133 6.44 0.71 5.40
C MET A 133 6.55 2.23 5.45
N CYS A 134 5.41 2.89 5.33
CA CYS A 134 5.26 4.28 5.74
C CYS A 134 5.87 4.48 7.14
N LYS A 135 6.94 5.29 7.22
CA LYS A 135 7.69 5.52 8.47
C LYS A 135 6.79 5.96 9.63
N GLY A 136 5.76 6.78 9.34
CA GLY A 136 4.81 7.24 10.35
C GLY A 136 3.95 6.12 10.90
N CYS A 137 3.44 5.23 10.03
CA CYS A 137 2.65 4.07 10.44
C CYS A 137 3.49 3.09 11.25
N HIS A 138 4.68 2.77 10.77
CA HIS A 138 5.61 1.89 11.47
C HIS A 138 5.97 2.41 12.87
N SER A 139 6.36 3.69 12.97
CA SER A 139 6.70 4.31 14.25
C SER A 139 5.52 4.29 15.23
N THR A 140 4.30 4.52 14.75
CA THR A 140 3.11 4.47 15.60
C THR A 140 2.87 3.07 16.14
N LEU A 141 2.91 2.04 15.29
CA LEU A 141 2.70 0.65 15.69
C LEU A 141 3.81 0.14 16.62
N ALA A 142 5.06 0.51 16.36
CA ALA A 142 6.19 0.16 17.21
C ALA A 142 6.04 0.77 18.63
N LYS A 143 5.61 2.04 18.73
CA LYS A 143 5.36 2.72 20.01
C LYS A 143 4.19 2.10 20.79
N GLN A 144 3.20 1.57 20.09
CA GLN A 144 2.07 0.86 20.70
C GLN A 144 2.39 -0.57 21.13
N GLY A 145 3.63 -1.04 20.90
CA GLY A 145 4.01 -2.42 21.18
C GLY A 145 3.28 -3.45 20.31
N LYS A 146 2.72 -3.02 19.17
CA LYS A 146 2.02 -3.92 18.25
C LYS A 146 3.01 -4.82 17.51
N GLY A 147 2.52 -5.98 17.10
CA GLY A 147 3.27 -6.95 16.32
C GLY A 147 2.53 -7.33 15.04
N VAL A 148 3.24 -7.97 14.14
CA VAL A 148 2.70 -8.53 12.90
C VAL A 148 2.63 -10.04 13.05
N SER A 149 1.51 -10.64 12.72
CA SER A 149 1.37 -12.10 12.75
C SER A 149 2.30 -12.75 11.70
N ALA A 150 2.68 -14.00 11.94
CA ALA A 150 3.47 -14.75 10.97
C ALA A 150 2.76 -14.86 9.61
N GLN A 151 1.42 -14.93 9.61
CA GLN A 151 0.64 -14.93 8.37
C GLN A 151 0.75 -13.60 7.64
N ALA A 152 0.56 -12.45 8.32
CA ALA A 152 0.68 -11.14 7.70
C ALA A 152 2.09 -10.88 7.14
N LEU A 153 3.14 -11.45 7.75
CA LEU A 153 4.51 -11.41 7.20
C LEU A 153 4.62 -12.20 5.89
N ARG A 154 4.07 -13.43 5.84
CA ARG A 154 4.04 -14.23 4.60
C ARG A 154 3.29 -13.51 3.49
N ASP A 155 2.13 -12.95 3.82
CA ASP A 155 1.30 -12.19 2.89
C ASP A 155 2.07 -10.97 2.33
N SER A 156 2.80 -10.27 3.22
CA SER A 156 3.64 -9.14 2.81
C SER A 156 4.74 -9.54 1.84
N GLN A 157 5.35 -10.69 2.06
CA GLN A 157 6.39 -11.23 1.17
C GLN A 157 5.83 -11.64 -0.19
N GLU A 158 4.64 -12.22 -0.20
CA GLU A 158 3.95 -12.58 -1.43
C GLU A 158 3.62 -11.34 -2.26
N ILE A 159 3.09 -10.29 -1.63
CA ILE A 159 2.84 -9.01 -2.27
C ILE A 159 4.15 -8.37 -2.76
N GLY A 160 5.21 -8.42 -1.95
CA GLY A 160 6.51 -7.89 -2.34
C GLY A 160 7.10 -8.57 -3.57
N ARG A 161 6.98 -9.90 -3.66
CA ARG A 161 7.39 -10.67 -4.87
C ARG A 161 6.56 -10.28 -6.08
N TYR A 162 5.24 -10.17 -5.92
CA TYR A 162 4.36 -9.73 -7.00
C TYR A 162 4.80 -8.41 -7.60
N TYR A 163 5.16 -7.41 -6.79
CA TYR A 163 5.65 -6.13 -7.29
C TYR A 163 7.06 -6.19 -7.87
N GLY A 164 7.93 -7.06 -7.38
CA GLY A 164 9.25 -7.28 -7.97
C GLY A 164 9.19 -7.67 -9.43
N ASP A 165 8.15 -8.42 -9.80
CA ASP A 165 7.98 -8.95 -11.15
C ASP A 165 7.11 -8.05 -12.07
N HIS A 166 6.30 -7.16 -11.50
CA HIS A 166 5.23 -6.46 -12.24
C HIS A 166 5.24 -4.93 -12.11
N ALA A 167 6.21 -4.32 -11.45
CA ALA A 167 6.28 -2.86 -11.31
C ALA A 167 6.68 -2.20 -12.63
N SER A 168 5.90 -1.24 -13.16
CA SER A 168 6.09 -0.74 -14.52
C SER A 168 5.91 0.76 -14.75
N ILE A 169 5.11 1.47 -13.94
CA ILE A 169 4.76 2.88 -14.22
C ILE A 169 4.64 3.72 -12.95
N MET A 170 5.13 4.96 -13.00
CA MET A 170 4.89 5.91 -11.91
C MET A 170 3.43 6.37 -11.89
N MET A 171 2.87 6.61 -10.72
CA MET A 171 1.49 7.07 -10.55
C MET A 171 1.26 8.38 -11.31
N SER A 172 2.19 9.33 -11.22
CA SER A 172 2.09 10.61 -11.93
C SER A 172 2.08 10.44 -13.44
N GLN A 173 2.88 9.52 -13.96
CA GLN A 173 2.92 9.22 -15.40
C GLN A 173 1.61 8.57 -15.84
N LEU A 174 1.10 7.58 -15.10
CA LEU A 174 -0.21 6.98 -15.39
C LEU A 174 -1.29 8.06 -15.50
N ILE A 175 -1.32 9.01 -14.57
CA ILE A 175 -2.35 10.06 -14.54
C ILE A 175 -2.18 11.06 -15.68
N ALA A 176 -0.95 11.34 -16.11
CA ALA A 176 -0.68 12.19 -17.27
C ALA A 176 -1.17 11.55 -18.58
N ASP A 177 -1.11 10.22 -18.69
CA ASP A 177 -1.49 9.45 -19.88
C ASP A 177 -3.01 9.17 -19.99
N LEU A 178 -3.79 9.46 -18.95
CA LEU A 178 -5.24 9.26 -18.90
C LEU A 178 -6.00 10.51 -19.33
#